data_2ce38c699b18c656fbd94875d1aca61e
#
_entry.id   2ce38c699b18c656fbd94875d1aca61e
#
_cell.length_a   1.000
_cell.length_b   1.000
_cell.length_c   1.000
_cell.angle_alpha   90.00
_cell.angle_beta   90.00
_cell.angle_gamma   90.00
#
_symmetry.space_group_name_H-M   'P 1'
#
loop_
_entity.id
_entity.type
_entity.pdbx_description
1 polymer ?
#
loop_
_entity_poly.entity_id
_entity_poly.type
_entity_poly.pdbx_seq_one_letter_code
_entity_poly.pdbx_strand_id
1 'polypeptide(L)'
;DRIVPHNMPDEIWITDTTFRDGQQSRAPYTTEQIVSIYEYLHRLGGPKGKVRQSEFFLYSKKDRDAVYRCLEKGYEFPEITSWIRASKKDFELVKEIGLKETGILVSCSDYHIFYKLKMTRKEALEHYLTVVRECMETGVRPRCHLEDITRSDIYGFVIPFCMELMKLMMNIKYR
;
A
#
# COMPACT_ATOMS: atom_id res chain seq x y z
N ASP A 1 -1.88 -31.48 -15.67
CA ASP A 1 -2.06 -30.21 -14.95
C ASP A 1 -2.28 -30.51 -13.47
N ARG A 2 -1.46 -29.92 -12.61
CA ARG A 2 -1.62 -30.05 -11.18
C ARG A 2 -2.51 -28.92 -10.70
N ILE A 3 -3.72 -29.24 -10.25
CA ILE A 3 -4.57 -28.29 -9.53
C ILE A 3 -4.01 -28.16 -8.13
N VAL A 4 -3.51 -26.97 -7.82
CA VAL A 4 -3.11 -26.65 -6.44
C VAL A 4 -4.39 -26.44 -5.63
N PRO A 5 -4.61 -27.20 -4.54
CA PRO A 5 -5.77 -27.00 -3.70
C PRO A 5 -5.75 -25.56 -3.13
N HIS A 6 -6.82 -24.83 -3.33
CA HIS A 6 -6.98 -23.51 -2.75
C HIS A 6 -7.64 -23.64 -1.39
N ASN A 7 -6.94 -23.19 -0.35
CA ASN A 7 -7.55 -22.99 0.95
C ASN A 7 -8.17 -21.60 0.98
N MET A 8 -9.42 -21.50 0.54
CA MET A 8 -10.13 -20.23 0.47
C MET A 8 -10.44 -19.72 1.87
N PRO A 9 -10.23 -18.43 2.16
CA PRO A 9 -10.64 -17.84 3.43
C PRO A 9 -12.17 -17.80 3.53
N ASP A 10 -12.69 -17.81 4.75
CA ASP A 10 -14.12 -17.72 5.03
C ASP A 10 -14.72 -16.39 4.54
N GLU A 11 -13.92 -15.32 4.55
CA GLU A 11 -14.29 -14.03 4.02
C GLU A 11 -13.31 -13.53 2.97
N ILE A 12 -13.86 -13.04 1.86
CA ILE A 12 -13.10 -12.32 0.83
C ILE A 12 -13.38 -10.82 0.98
N TRP A 13 -12.31 -10.04 1.06
CA TRP A 13 -12.34 -8.58 1.12
C TRP A 13 -11.79 -7.98 -0.16
N ILE A 14 -12.32 -6.83 -0.53
CA ILE A 14 -11.92 -6.10 -1.74
C ILE A 14 -11.15 -4.85 -1.32
N THR A 15 -9.99 -4.64 -1.92
CA THR A 15 -9.30 -3.35 -1.92
C THR A 15 -9.55 -2.66 -3.25
N ASP A 16 -10.16 -1.49 -3.20
CA ASP A 16 -10.36 -0.64 -4.36
C ASP A 16 -9.11 0.17 -4.67
N THR A 17 -8.73 0.26 -5.94
CA THR A 17 -7.56 1.02 -6.38
C THR A 17 -7.91 2.12 -7.40
N THR A 18 -9.18 2.49 -7.49
CA THR A 18 -9.69 3.48 -8.45
C THR A 18 -8.96 4.82 -8.34
N PHE A 19 -8.69 5.28 -7.11
CA PHE A 19 -8.07 6.59 -6.87
C PHE A 19 -6.54 6.56 -6.91
N ARG A 20 -5.94 5.40 -7.09
CA ARG A 20 -4.51 5.22 -7.28
C ARG A 20 -4.24 4.73 -8.71
N ASP A 21 -4.42 3.45 -8.97
CA ASP A 21 -4.10 2.81 -10.25
C ASP A 21 -5.07 3.23 -11.36
N GLY A 22 -6.35 3.31 -11.04
CA GLY A 22 -7.39 3.71 -11.98
C GLY A 22 -7.20 5.11 -12.55
N GLN A 23 -6.58 6.03 -11.81
CA GLN A 23 -6.27 7.39 -12.31
C GLN A 23 -5.08 7.44 -13.28
N GLN A 24 -4.28 6.38 -13.39
CA GLN A 24 -3.12 6.36 -14.31
C GLN A 24 -3.53 6.15 -15.77
N SER A 25 -4.69 5.57 -16.01
CA SER A 25 -5.17 5.24 -17.36
C SER A 25 -6.12 6.28 -17.98
N ARG A 26 -6.39 7.38 -17.27
CA ARG A 26 -7.35 8.41 -17.67
C ARG A 26 -6.99 9.79 -17.13
N ALA A 27 -7.73 10.81 -17.55
CA ALA A 27 -7.67 12.13 -16.91
C ALA A 27 -8.02 12.00 -15.41
N PRO A 28 -7.22 12.61 -14.50
CA PRO A 28 -7.47 12.53 -13.07
C PRO A 28 -8.87 13.00 -12.70
N TYR A 29 -9.50 12.33 -11.74
CA TYR A 29 -10.79 12.76 -11.20
C TYR A 29 -10.69 14.10 -10.49
N THR A 30 -11.77 14.88 -10.48
CA THR A 30 -11.89 16.02 -9.58
C THR A 30 -12.09 15.56 -8.14
N THR A 31 -11.87 16.45 -7.18
CA THR A 31 -12.12 16.16 -5.76
C THR A 31 -13.55 15.71 -5.51
N GLU A 32 -14.55 16.36 -6.16
CA GLU A 32 -15.96 16.02 -6.05
C GLU A 32 -16.27 14.62 -6.59
N GLN A 33 -15.69 14.27 -7.72
CA GLN A 33 -15.83 12.93 -8.30
C GLN A 33 -15.23 11.85 -7.38
N ILE A 34 -14.06 12.11 -6.80
CA ILE A 34 -13.43 11.18 -5.86
C ILE A 34 -14.34 10.96 -4.65
N VAL A 35 -14.85 12.02 -4.05
CA VAL A 35 -15.76 11.93 -2.89
C VAL A 35 -17.03 11.16 -3.24
N SER A 36 -17.65 11.45 -4.39
CA SER A 36 -18.86 10.75 -4.83
C SER A 36 -18.61 9.26 -5.09
N ILE A 37 -17.51 8.90 -5.75
CA ILE A 37 -17.14 7.50 -5.99
C ILE A 37 -16.85 6.79 -4.66
N TYR A 38 -16.18 7.44 -3.72
CA TYR A 38 -15.92 6.87 -2.39
C TYR A 38 -17.21 6.57 -1.62
N GLU A 39 -18.23 7.43 -1.72
CA GLU A 39 -19.56 7.17 -1.17
C GLU A 39 -20.23 5.95 -1.84
N TYR A 40 -20.10 5.80 -3.15
CA TYR A 40 -20.59 4.61 -3.85
C TYR A 40 -19.86 3.33 -3.43
N LEU A 41 -18.54 3.39 -3.23
CA LEU A 41 -17.76 2.25 -2.71
C LEU A 41 -18.21 1.85 -1.30
N HIS A 42 -18.49 2.82 -0.43
CA HIS A 42 -19.07 2.56 0.89
C HIS A 42 -20.41 1.83 0.78
N ARG A 43 -21.32 2.34 -0.06
CA ARG A 43 -22.64 1.72 -0.27
C ARG A 43 -22.54 0.35 -0.93
N LEU A 44 -21.64 0.17 -1.89
CA LEU A 44 -21.37 -1.10 -2.57
C LEU A 44 -20.82 -2.15 -1.58
N GLY A 45 -19.95 -1.75 -0.66
CA GLY A 45 -19.40 -2.61 0.38
C GLY A 45 -20.45 -3.14 1.35
N GLY A 46 -21.55 -2.42 1.49
CA GLY A 46 -22.67 -2.76 2.38
C GLY A 46 -22.30 -2.75 3.86
N PRO A 47 -23.21 -3.20 4.74
CA PRO A 47 -23.03 -3.09 6.19
C PRO A 47 -21.88 -3.92 6.76
N LYS A 48 -21.42 -4.92 6.04
CA LYS A 48 -20.26 -5.75 6.43
C LYS A 48 -18.93 -5.22 5.87
N GLY A 49 -18.94 -4.14 5.11
CA GLY A 49 -17.74 -3.55 4.52
C GLY A 49 -16.96 -4.52 3.61
N LYS A 50 -17.62 -5.15 2.63
CA LYS A 50 -16.94 -6.05 1.69
C LYS A 50 -15.88 -5.33 0.85
N VAL A 51 -16.10 -4.05 0.48
CA VAL A 51 -15.05 -3.15 0.04
C VAL A 51 -14.34 -2.66 1.29
N ARG A 52 -13.24 -3.32 1.64
CA ARG A 52 -12.56 -3.14 2.93
C ARG A 52 -11.67 -1.92 2.94
N GLN A 53 -11.00 -1.65 1.82
CA GLN A 53 -10.04 -0.56 1.68
C GLN A 53 -10.18 0.15 0.34
N SER A 54 -9.79 1.42 0.30
CA SER A 54 -9.63 2.20 -0.92
C SER A 54 -8.29 2.91 -0.89
N GLU A 55 -7.48 2.73 -1.95
CA GLU A 55 -6.12 3.26 -2.07
C GLU A 55 -6.11 4.61 -2.78
N PHE A 56 -5.39 5.56 -2.20
CA PHE A 56 -5.25 6.91 -2.72
C PHE A 56 -3.79 7.27 -3.01
N PHE A 57 -3.57 8.11 -4.02
CA PHE A 57 -2.36 8.91 -4.12
C PHE A 57 -2.45 10.13 -3.19
N LEU A 58 -1.27 10.58 -2.71
CA LEU A 58 -1.14 11.74 -1.82
C LEU A 58 -0.27 12.85 -2.38
N TYR A 59 0.22 12.69 -3.62
CA TYR A 59 1.28 13.55 -4.15
C TYR A 59 0.82 14.96 -4.52
N SER A 60 -0.40 15.12 -5.01
CA SER A 60 -0.95 16.43 -5.35
C SER A 60 -1.79 17.01 -4.20
N LYS A 61 -1.89 18.35 -4.16
CA LYS A 61 -2.80 19.02 -3.23
C LYS A 61 -4.24 18.53 -3.42
N LYS A 62 -4.69 18.39 -4.67
CA LYS A 62 -6.02 17.90 -5.01
C LYS A 62 -6.30 16.51 -4.41
N ASP A 63 -5.32 15.59 -4.49
CA ASP A 63 -5.49 14.24 -3.95
C ASP A 63 -5.61 14.27 -2.43
N ARG A 64 -4.78 15.06 -1.74
CA ARG A 64 -4.87 15.23 -0.29
C ARG A 64 -6.19 15.88 0.15
N ASP A 65 -6.64 16.93 -0.56
CA ASP A 65 -7.93 17.57 -0.29
C ASP A 65 -9.09 16.57 -0.44
N ALA A 66 -9.03 15.68 -1.44
CA ALA A 66 -10.01 14.62 -1.62
C ALA A 66 -9.97 13.62 -0.45
N VAL A 67 -8.77 13.21 -0.01
CA VAL A 67 -8.62 12.30 1.15
C VAL A 67 -9.21 12.91 2.41
N TYR A 68 -8.93 14.18 2.72
CA TYR A 68 -9.51 14.85 3.88
C TYR A 68 -11.03 14.86 3.84
N ARG A 69 -11.62 15.21 2.69
CA ARG A 69 -13.09 15.21 2.52
C ARG A 69 -13.71 13.80 2.62
N CYS A 70 -12.99 12.77 2.17
CA CYS A 70 -13.42 11.38 2.36
C CYS A 70 -13.35 10.96 3.85
N LEU A 71 -12.30 11.36 4.57
CA LEU A 71 -12.14 11.09 6.01
C LEU A 71 -13.25 11.75 6.84
N GLU A 72 -13.68 12.98 6.46
CA GLU A 72 -14.79 13.70 7.10
C GLU A 72 -16.12 12.95 7.03
N LYS A 73 -16.30 12.00 6.09
CA LYS A 73 -17.50 11.16 6.03
C LYS A 73 -17.62 10.21 7.22
N GLY A 74 -16.54 9.91 7.91
CA GLY A 74 -16.53 9.08 9.12
C GLY A 74 -16.91 7.61 8.87
N TYR A 75 -16.79 7.11 7.63
CA TYR A 75 -17.09 5.72 7.33
C TYR A 75 -16.02 4.79 7.92
N GLU A 76 -16.45 3.68 8.54
CA GLU A 76 -15.54 2.62 8.94
C GLU A 76 -14.94 1.92 7.71
N PHE A 77 -15.76 1.67 6.69
CA PHE A 77 -15.35 1.05 5.43
C PHE A 77 -15.89 1.80 4.22
N PRO A 78 -15.11 1.84 3.11
CA PRO A 78 -13.71 1.41 2.99
C PRO A 78 -12.77 2.22 3.89
N GLU A 79 -11.83 1.54 4.57
CA GLU A 79 -10.70 2.23 5.22
C GLU A 79 -9.86 2.93 4.14
N ILE A 80 -9.56 4.21 4.36
CA ILE A 80 -8.70 4.95 3.44
C ILE A 80 -7.25 4.55 3.69
N THR A 81 -6.60 4.06 2.68
CA THR A 81 -5.17 3.75 2.68
C THR A 81 -4.47 4.51 1.56
N SER A 82 -3.17 4.65 1.66
CA SER A 82 -2.37 5.31 0.63
C SER A 82 -1.45 4.34 -0.08
N TRP A 83 -0.86 4.84 -1.16
CA TRP A 83 0.19 4.16 -1.89
C TRP A 83 1.37 5.10 -2.07
N ILE A 84 2.53 4.69 -1.56
CA ILE A 84 3.76 5.45 -1.62
C ILE A 84 4.91 4.62 -2.18
N ARG A 85 5.93 5.28 -2.71
CA ARG A 85 7.24 4.66 -2.93
C ARG A 85 7.91 4.40 -1.59
N ALA A 86 8.82 3.45 -1.53
CA ALA A 86 9.64 3.21 -0.35
C ALA A 86 10.62 4.39 -0.14
N SER A 87 10.11 5.50 0.37
CA SER A 87 10.80 6.76 0.57
C SER A 87 10.30 7.45 1.84
N LYS A 88 11.23 7.88 2.70
CA LYS A 88 10.88 8.66 3.89
C LYS A 88 10.10 9.92 3.56
N LYS A 89 10.47 10.61 2.48
CA LYS A 89 9.77 11.82 2.03
C LYS A 89 8.31 11.54 1.68
N ASP A 90 8.04 10.42 1.01
CA ASP A 90 6.67 10.04 0.67
C ASP A 90 5.89 9.63 1.91
N PHE A 91 6.55 8.99 2.88
CA PHE A 91 5.93 8.58 4.14
C PHE A 91 5.54 9.78 5.02
N GLU A 92 6.24 10.92 4.96
CA GLU A 92 5.82 12.14 5.66
C GLU A 92 4.39 12.56 5.29
N LEU A 93 3.98 12.40 4.02
CA LEU A 93 2.61 12.70 3.57
C LEU A 93 1.56 11.80 4.26
N VAL A 94 1.91 10.55 4.52
CA VAL A 94 1.03 9.60 5.22
C VAL A 94 0.83 10.02 6.67
N LYS A 95 1.91 10.42 7.34
CA LYS A 95 1.90 10.91 8.73
C LYS A 95 1.11 12.21 8.85
N GLU A 96 1.34 13.16 7.94
CA GLU A 96 0.65 14.45 7.92
C GLU A 96 -0.87 14.30 7.86
N ILE A 97 -1.36 13.36 7.04
CA ILE A 97 -2.80 13.09 6.91
C ILE A 97 -3.35 12.26 8.09
N GLY A 98 -2.49 11.51 8.77
CA GLY A 98 -2.89 10.66 9.89
C GLY A 98 -3.51 9.33 9.45
N LEU A 99 -3.12 8.78 8.31
CA LEU A 99 -3.60 7.49 7.84
C LEU A 99 -3.05 6.35 8.71
N LYS A 100 -3.86 5.31 8.88
CA LYS A 100 -3.51 4.13 9.71
C LYS A 100 -2.74 3.06 8.97
N GLU A 101 -2.77 3.09 7.63
CA GLU A 101 -2.12 2.11 6.76
C GLU A 101 -1.61 2.77 5.48
N THR A 102 -0.52 2.25 4.94
CA THR A 102 -0.02 2.63 3.62
C THR A 102 0.54 1.44 2.85
N GLY A 103 0.21 1.37 1.57
CA GLY A 103 0.92 0.53 0.62
C GLY A 103 2.31 1.12 0.33
N ILE A 104 3.34 0.30 0.35
CA ILE A 104 4.73 0.67 0.05
C ILE A 104 5.20 -0.11 -1.17
N LEU A 105 5.51 0.59 -2.23
CA LEU A 105 6.05 0.00 -3.45
C LEU A 105 7.53 -0.38 -3.23
N VAL A 106 7.83 -1.66 -3.26
CA VAL A 106 9.18 -2.21 -3.16
C VAL A 106 9.53 -2.93 -4.45
N SER A 107 10.46 -2.39 -5.21
CA SER A 107 10.90 -3.00 -6.47
C SER A 107 11.83 -4.17 -6.18
N CYS A 108 11.52 -5.37 -6.69
CA CYS A 108 12.23 -6.60 -6.37
C CYS A 108 13.14 -7.12 -7.49
N SER A 109 12.92 -6.72 -8.75
CA SER A 109 13.75 -7.20 -9.84
C SER A 109 15.10 -6.49 -9.88
N ASP A 110 16.13 -7.21 -10.28
CA ASP A 110 17.47 -6.65 -10.50
C ASP A 110 17.43 -5.49 -11.49
N TYR A 111 16.57 -5.58 -12.50
CA TYR A 111 16.39 -4.52 -13.47
C TYR A 111 15.98 -3.21 -12.80
N HIS A 112 15.00 -3.25 -11.89
CA HIS A 112 14.57 -2.06 -11.15
C HIS A 112 15.61 -1.64 -10.11
N ILE A 113 16.17 -2.58 -9.36
CA ILE A 113 17.15 -2.28 -8.31
C ILE A 113 18.39 -1.60 -8.90
N PHE A 114 19.01 -2.21 -9.94
CA PHE A 114 20.26 -1.68 -10.51
C PHE A 114 20.04 -0.50 -11.45
N TYR A 115 19.05 -0.57 -12.35
CA TYR A 115 18.91 0.45 -13.39
C TYR A 115 17.98 1.62 -13.02
N LYS A 116 16.90 1.35 -12.29
CA LYS A 116 15.95 2.39 -11.86
C LYS A 116 16.40 3.06 -10.57
N LEU A 117 16.75 2.26 -9.54
CA LEU A 117 17.09 2.77 -8.20
C LEU A 117 18.59 3.04 -8.03
N LYS A 118 19.44 2.49 -8.90
CA LYS A 118 20.91 2.62 -8.82
C LYS A 118 21.48 2.11 -7.49
N MET A 119 20.95 1.00 -6.99
CA MET A 119 21.31 0.36 -5.73
C MET A 119 21.80 -1.06 -5.96
N THR A 120 22.57 -1.58 -5.02
CA THR A 120 22.79 -3.02 -4.87
C THR A 120 21.57 -3.66 -4.18
N ARG A 121 21.41 -4.97 -4.27
CA ARG A 121 20.35 -5.70 -3.56
C ARG A 121 20.37 -5.44 -2.04
N LYS A 122 21.57 -5.38 -1.45
CA LYS A 122 21.74 -5.11 -0.03
C LYS A 122 21.26 -3.70 0.34
N GLU A 123 21.67 -2.70 -0.42
CA GLU A 123 21.23 -1.31 -0.22
C GLU A 123 19.71 -1.16 -0.38
N ALA A 124 19.12 -1.80 -1.40
CA ALA A 124 17.68 -1.78 -1.60
C ALA A 124 16.94 -2.42 -0.43
N LEU A 125 17.40 -3.57 0.05
CA LEU A 125 16.82 -4.28 1.18
C LEU A 125 16.85 -3.39 2.45
N GLU A 126 18.00 -2.83 2.80
CA GLU A 126 18.16 -1.96 3.97
C GLU A 126 17.32 -0.68 3.85
N HIS A 127 17.26 -0.11 2.66
CA HIS A 127 16.43 1.06 2.36
C HIS A 127 14.94 0.77 2.61
N TYR A 128 14.41 -0.32 2.08
CA TYR A 128 13.00 -0.71 2.28
C TYR A 128 12.69 -1.00 3.74
N LEU A 129 13.54 -1.77 4.41
CA LEU A 129 13.36 -2.09 5.83
C LEU A 129 13.38 -0.83 6.72
N THR A 130 14.17 0.18 6.35
CA THR A 130 14.20 1.45 7.09
C THR A 130 12.86 2.16 7.01
N VAL A 131 12.24 2.25 5.83
CA VAL A 131 10.92 2.87 5.66
C VAL A 131 9.84 2.08 6.38
N VAL A 132 9.85 0.74 6.25
CA VAL A 132 8.91 -0.13 6.95
C VAL A 132 9.00 0.03 8.46
N ARG A 133 10.21 0.07 9.00
CA ARG A 133 10.45 0.24 10.44
C ARG A 133 9.90 1.58 10.94
N GLU A 134 10.14 2.65 10.21
CA GLU A 134 9.63 3.98 10.54
C GLU A 134 8.08 4.00 10.52
N CYS A 135 7.44 3.35 9.54
CA CYS A 135 5.98 3.19 9.53
C CYS A 135 5.48 2.51 10.81
N MET A 136 6.11 1.40 11.18
CA MET A 136 5.70 0.63 12.36
C MET A 136 5.92 1.39 13.67
N GLU A 137 7.02 2.13 13.80
CA GLU A 137 7.33 2.94 14.97
C GLU A 137 6.36 4.10 15.17
N THR A 138 5.78 4.61 14.10
CA THR A 138 4.75 5.66 14.15
C THR A 138 3.31 5.13 14.26
N GLY A 139 3.14 3.80 14.34
CA GLY A 139 1.83 3.16 14.45
C GLY A 139 1.07 3.02 13.13
N VAL A 140 1.71 3.33 12.00
CA VAL A 140 1.14 3.11 10.66
C VAL A 140 1.44 1.67 10.22
N ARG A 141 0.43 0.95 9.74
CA ARG A 141 0.60 -0.41 9.18
C ARG A 141 1.22 -0.35 7.80
N PRO A 142 2.43 -0.86 7.58
CA PRO A 142 3.04 -0.96 6.26
C PRO A 142 2.51 -2.19 5.52
N ARG A 143 2.10 -2.04 4.27
CA ARG A 143 1.75 -3.13 3.37
C ARG A 143 2.69 -3.11 2.17
N CYS A 144 3.71 -3.97 2.18
CA CYS A 144 4.70 -4.03 1.12
C CYS A 144 4.14 -4.70 -0.14
N HIS A 145 4.25 -4.02 -1.27
CA HIS A 145 3.90 -4.52 -2.59
C HIS A 145 5.17 -4.79 -3.38
N LEU A 146 5.37 -6.07 -3.69
CA LEU A 146 6.57 -6.57 -4.35
C LEU A 146 6.48 -6.34 -5.86
N GLU A 147 6.87 -5.14 -6.31
CA GLU A 147 6.86 -4.77 -7.73
C GLU A 147 7.79 -5.68 -8.52
N ASP A 148 7.27 -6.20 -9.63
CA ASP A 148 8.05 -7.01 -10.58
C ASP A 148 8.54 -8.36 -10.02
N ILE A 149 7.81 -8.91 -9.05
CA ILE A 149 8.18 -10.16 -8.37
C ILE A 149 8.36 -11.33 -9.34
N THR A 150 7.59 -11.40 -10.43
CA THR A 150 7.63 -12.48 -11.40
C THR A 150 8.92 -12.53 -12.22
N ARG A 151 9.68 -11.44 -12.24
CA ARG A 151 11.01 -11.33 -12.88
C ARG A 151 12.16 -11.21 -11.87
N SER A 152 11.85 -11.38 -10.59
CA SER A 152 12.83 -11.21 -9.52
C SER A 152 13.55 -12.51 -9.18
N ASP A 153 14.72 -12.39 -8.56
CA ASP A 153 15.38 -13.51 -7.92
C ASP A 153 14.67 -13.85 -6.61
N ILE A 154 13.80 -14.85 -6.68
CA ILE A 154 12.96 -15.27 -5.55
C ILE A 154 13.81 -15.70 -4.36
N TYR A 155 14.82 -16.50 -4.59
CA TYR A 155 15.66 -17.07 -3.52
C TYR A 155 16.76 -16.12 -3.04
N GLY A 156 17.34 -15.32 -3.95
CA GLY A 156 18.44 -14.43 -3.61
C GLY A 156 18.01 -13.04 -3.11
N PHE A 157 16.73 -12.65 -3.30
CA PHE A 157 16.25 -11.35 -2.85
C PHE A 157 14.88 -11.39 -2.18
N VAL A 158 13.85 -11.96 -2.82
CA VAL A 158 12.47 -11.85 -2.33
C VAL A 158 12.29 -12.58 -1.00
N ILE A 159 12.71 -13.85 -0.91
CA ILE A 159 12.60 -14.64 0.32
C ILE A 159 13.42 -13.99 1.46
N PRO A 160 14.70 -13.63 1.28
CA PRO A 160 15.45 -12.90 2.31
C PRO A 160 14.75 -11.62 2.79
N PHE A 161 14.21 -10.82 1.87
CA PHE A 161 13.44 -9.62 2.23
C PHE A 161 12.19 -9.94 3.07
N CYS A 162 11.40 -10.92 2.66
CA CYS A 162 10.22 -11.35 3.43
C CYS A 162 10.59 -11.88 4.82
N MET A 163 11.71 -12.60 4.95
CA MET A 163 12.20 -13.08 6.24
C MET A 163 12.57 -11.91 7.17
N GLU A 164 13.22 -10.87 6.66
CA GLU A 164 13.53 -9.68 7.45
C GLU A 164 12.27 -8.91 7.86
N LEU A 165 11.27 -8.79 6.98
CA LEU A 165 9.96 -8.22 7.33
C LEU A 165 9.29 -8.99 8.47
N MET A 166 9.32 -10.32 8.43
CA MET A 166 8.77 -11.17 9.51
C MET A 166 9.48 -10.95 10.83
N LYS A 167 10.81 -10.79 10.83
CA LYS A 167 11.58 -10.47 12.05
C LYS A 167 11.16 -9.12 12.64
N LEU A 168 10.94 -8.10 11.82
CA LEU A 168 10.43 -6.80 12.28
C LEU A 168 9.07 -6.95 12.97
N MET A 169 8.16 -7.69 12.37
CA MET A 169 6.82 -7.92 12.95
C MET A 169 6.87 -8.65 14.30
N MET A 170 7.74 -9.65 14.44
CA MET A 170 7.90 -10.37 15.70
C MET A 170 8.47 -9.47 16.81
N ASN A 171 9.47 -8.64 16.50
CA ASN A 171 10.11 -7.76 17.47
C ASN A 171 9.17 -6.69 18.05
N ILE A 172 8.09 -6.33 17.35
CA ILE A 172 7.11 -5.35 17.84
C ILE A 172 6.04 -6.01 18.73
N LYS A 173 5.69 -7.27 18.49
CA LYS A 173 4.74 -8.01 19.33
C LYS A 173 5.29 -8.30 20.75
N TYR A 174 6.58 -8.16 20.98
CA TYR A 174 7.25 -8.43 22.27
C TYR A 174 7.77 -7.15 22.97
N ARG A 175 7.42 -5.97 22.50
CA ARG A 175 7.63 -4.68 23.18
C ARG A 175 6.29 -4.11 23.65
#